data_521bbc07732b859adae04d592060dc78
#
_entry.id   521bbc07732b859adae04d592060dc78
#
_cell.length_a   1.000
_cell.length_b   1.000
_cell.length_c   1.000
_cell.angle_alpha   90.00
_cell.angle_beta   90.00
_cell.angle_gamma   90.00
#
_symmetry.space_group_name_H-M   'P 1'
#
loop_
_entity.id
_entity.type
_entity.pdbx_description
1 polymer ?
#
loop_
_entity_poly.entity_id
_entity_poly.type
_entity_poly.pdbx_seq_one_letter_code
_entity_poly.pdbx_strand_id
1 'polypeptide(L)'
;MDLYRQFISLQKNFKSIFWIANGLELFERLAFYGAKAVLAVYLAEKVGLSSDAGTLTGLFSGLIYALPVFSGVLVDRYGFRKTLMACFAIFAVGYFLIGMAGLAWSAELISVVGRKTYMIVVLVLTAVGGSLIKPCIVGTVAVSTNNESRPLGFSIYYTLVNIGGAIGPVIALNIRKDLGIEYVLLMSSLTSALLFFGTIFFFTEPKTENDNSTQRTFGQVFREMLLVFGNIQFIFFLIIFSGFWIMFWQIFYAFPFYVKDVLLFADFELLEIVDAVAIIFLTVPMAALVKRWKPFTAMSVGVLIASLSWFIIGFSGTVTGAIIGIACFALGEAIQAPRFY
;
A
#
# COMPACT_ATOMS: atom_id res chain seq x y z
N MET A 1 20.52 28.99 -2.51
CA MET A 1 20.79 29.15 -1.06
C MET A 1 19.52 29.14 -0.22
N ASP A 2 18.35 29.51 -0.78
CA ASP A 2 17.07 29.51 -0.05
C ASP A 2 16.48 28.11 0.19
N LEU A 3 16.52 27.20 -0.79
CA LEU A 3 15.98 25.84 -0.65
C LEU A 3 16.67 25.04 0.45
N TYR A 4 17.99 25.15 0.58
CA TYR A 4 18.75 24.46 1.63
C TYR A 4 18.43 25.01 3.03
N ARG A 5 18.28 26.32 3.17
CA ARG A 5 17.86 26.95 4.43
C ARG A 5 16.41 26.61 4.79
N GLN A 6 15.51 26.54 3.82
CA GLN A 6 14.15 26.06 4.01
C GLN A 6 14.12 24.61 4.46
N PHE A 7 14.93 23.74 3.84
CA PHE A 7 15.03 22.34 4.23
C PHE A 7 15.55 22.14 5.67
N ILE A 8 16.58 22.90 6.08
CA ILE A 8 17.08 22.88 7.47
C ILE A 8 16.05 23.43 8.46
N SER A 9 15.29 24.47 8.09
CA SER A 9 14.21 25.00 8.93
C SER A 9 13.07 24.00 9.09
N LEU A 10 12.76 23.25 8.03
CA LEU A 10 11.76 22.17 8.05
C LEU A 10 12.17 21.01 8.97
N GLN A 11 13.46 20.63 8.96
CA GLN A 11 13.95 19.57 9.86
C GLN A 11 13.78 19.92 11.35
N LYS A 12 13.90 21.20 11.71
CA LYS A 12 13.74 21.66 13.11
C LYS A 12 12.28 21.58 13.60
N ASN A 13 11.31 21.49 12.70
CA ASN A 13 9.88 21.45 13.03
C ASN A 13 9.39 20.05 13.38
N PHE A 14 10.20 19.01 13.15
CA PHE A 14 9.80 17.62 13.38
C PHE A 14 10.68 16.95 14.42
N LYS A 15 10.05 16.18 15.33
CA LYS A 15 10.75 15.35 16.30
C LYS A 15 11.51 14.21 15.57
N SER A 16 12.61 13.73 16.14
CA SER A 16 13.40 12.62 15.57
C SER A 16 12.55 11.39 15.23
N ILE A 17 11.55 11.09 16.06
CA ILE A 17 10.66 9.96 15.85
C ILE A 17 9.83 10.07 14.56
N PHE A 18 9.52 11.29 14.10
CA PHE A 18 8.87 11.53 12.83
C PHE A 18 9.70 10.98 11.66
N TRP A 19 11.01 11.29 11.64
CA TRP A 19 11.92 10.86 10.59
C TRP A 19 12.17 9.36 10.63
N ILE A 20 12.27 8.79 11.84
CA ILE A 20 12.43 7.35 12.03
C ILE A 20 11.18 6.61 11.51
N ALA A 21 9.98 7.05 11.88
CA ALA A 21 8.73 6.46 11.41
C ALA A 21 8.61 6.51 9.87
N ASN A 22 8.89 7.67 9.28
CA ASN A 22 8.86 7.84 7.83
C ASN A 22 9.94 7.02 7.10
N GLY A 23 11.13 6.86 7.71
CA GLY A 23 12.17 5.98 7.20
C GLY A 23 11.75 4.52 7.20
N LEU A 24 11.16 4.05 8.31
CA LEU A 24 10.62 2.69 8.40
C LEU A 24 9.50 2.46 7.37
N GLU A 25 8.60 3.44 7.20
CA GLU A 25 7.55 3.38 6.18
C GLU A 25 8.12 3.27 4.76
N LEU A 26 9.11 4.11 4.41
CA LEU A 26 9.72 4.08 3.08
C LEU A 26 10.24 2.69 2.73
N PHE A 27 11.05 2.09 3.61
CA PHE A 27 11.62 0.76 3.36
C PHE A 27 10.54 -0.33 3.36
N GLU A 28 9.52 -0.20 4.20
CA GLU A 28 8.39 -1.12 4.18
C GLU A 28 7.61 -0.97 2.87
N ARG A 29 7.34 0.25 2.39
CA ARG A 29 6.68 0.48 1.11
C ARG A 29 7.47 -0.08 -0.08
N LEU A 30 8.80 0.03 -0.07
CA LEU A 30 9.65 -0.63 -1.08
C LEU A 30 9.41 -2.14 -1.11
N ALA A 31 9.42 -2.79 0.05
CA ALA A 31 9.20 -4.23 0.16
C ALA A 31 7.75 -4.61 -0.21
N PHE A 32 6.77 -3.87 0.28
CA PHE A 32 5.34 -4.12 0.04
C PHE A 32 4.97 -3.99 -1.44
N TYR A 33 5.32 -2.87 -2.08
CA TYR A 33 4.99 -2.65 -3.49
C TYR A 33 5.80 -3.56 -4.41
N GLY A 34 7.05 -3.89 -4.06
CA GLY A 34 7.82 -4.89 -4.76
C GLY A 34 7.17 -6.28 -4.72
N ALA A 35 6.78 -6.76 -3.53
CA ALA A 35 6.05 -8.00 -3.37
C ALA A 35 4.68 -7.95 -4.07
N LYS A 36 3.97 -6.84 -3.97
CA LYS A 36 2.65 -6.63 -4.55
C LYS A 36 2.66 -6.72 -6.07
N ALA A 37 3.65 -6.11 -6.71
CA ALA A 37 3.81 -6.12 -8.17
C ALA A 37 3.88 -7.53 -8.74
N VAL A 38 4.54 -8.45 -8.07
CA VAL A 38 4.75 -9.82 -8.56
C VAL A 38 3.77 -10.83 -8.00
N LEU A 39 3.00 -10.52 -6.95
CA LEU A 39 2.24 -11.51 -6.18
C LEU A 39 1.24 -12.30 -7.02
N ALA A 40 0.47 -11.65 -7.88
CA ALA A 40 -0.54 -12.30 -8.71
C ALA A 40 0.12 -13.30 -9.70
N VAL A 41 1.17 -12.86 -10.39
CA VAL A 41 1.93 -13.70 -11.32
C VAL A 41 2.65 -14.83 -10.58
N TYR A 42 3.22 -14.55 -9.41
CA TYR A 42 3.86 -15.56 -8.55
C TYR A 42 2.89 -16.67 -8.15
N LEU A 43 1.68 -16.32 -7.69
CA LEU A 43 0.66 -17.29 -7.32
C LEU A 43 0.20 -18.13 -8.50
N ALA A 44 0.03 -17.51 -9.67
CA ALA A 44 -0.42 -18.19 -10.87
C ALA A 44 0.63 -19.15 -11.43
N GLU A 45 1.84 -18.67 -11.62
CA GLU A 45 2.85 -19.39 -12.40
C GLU A 45 3.82 -20.22 -11.54
N LYS A 46 4.28 -19.66 -10.43
CA LYS A 46 5.28 -20.33 -9.60
C LYS A 46 4.65 -21.28 -8.58
N VAL A 47 3.57 -20.86 -7.92
CA VAL A 47 2.83 -21.71 -6.98
C VAL A 47 1.88 -22.67 -7.69
N GLY A 48 1.46 -22.32 -8.92
CA GLY A 48 0.58 -23.16 -9.74
C GLY A 48 -0.91 -23.03 -9.34
N LEU A 49 -1.33 -21.83 -8.91
CA LEU A 49 -2.71 -21.50 -8.51
C LEU A 49 -3.33 -20.47 -9.49
N SER A 50 -3.18 -20.69 -10.80
CA SER A 50 -3.60 -19.74 -11.83
C SER A 50 -5.10 -19.38 -11.76
N SER A 51 -5.98 -20.36 -11.49
CA SER A 51 -7.41 -20.14 -11.32
C SER A 51 -7.79 -19.35 -10.06
N ASP A 52 -6.94 -19.35 -9.05
CA ASP A 52 -7.21 -18.75 -7.74
C ASP A 52 -6.39 -17.47 -7.49
N ALA A 53 -5.41 -17.15 -8.34
CA ALA A 53 -4.44 -16.08 -8.12
C ALA A 53 -5.11 -14.72 -7.88
N GLY A 54 -6.09 -14.35 -8.69
CA GLY A 54 -6.84 -13.10 -8.53
C GLY A 54 -7.63 -13.05 -7.21
N THR A 55 -8.31 -14.16 -6.86
CA THR A 55 -9.07 -14.26 -5.60
C THR A 55 -8.16 -14.18 -4.39
N LEU A 56 -7.02 -14.88 -4.40
CA LEU A 56 -6.06 -14.87 -3.30
C LEU A 56 -5.38 -13.50 -3.12
N THR A 57 -5.01 -12.86 -4.22
CA THR A 57 -4.43 -11.51 -4.20
C THR A 57 -5.47 -10.48 -3.72
N GLY A 58 -6.73 -10.63 -4.16
CA GLY A 58 -7.86 -9.83 -3.69
C GLY A 58 -8.14 -10.02 -2.21
N LEU A 59 -8.14 -11.26 -1.72
CA LEU A 59 -8.29 -11.59 -0.29
C LEU A 59 -7.19 -10.91 0.55
N PHE A 60 -5.94 -11.08 0.15
CA PHE A 60 -4.80 -10.46 0.81
C PHE A 60 -4.95 -8.94 0.93
N SER A 61 -5.26 -8.28 -0.19
CA SER A 61 -5.42 -6.84 -0.20
C SER A 61 -6.66 -6.37 0.54
N GLY A 62 -7.79 -7.06 0.37
CA GLY A 62 -9.02 -6.75 1.09
C GLY A 62 -8.81 -6.76 2.61
N LEU A 63 -8.10 -7.76 3.13
CA LEU A 63 -7.80 -7.86 4.55
C LEU A 63 -6.84 -6.77 5.03
N ILE A 64 -5.76 -6.48 4.27
CA ILE A 64 -4.81 -5.42 4.63
C ILE A 64 -5.49 -4.06 4.77
N TYR A 65 -6.54 -3.78 3.97
CA TYR A 65 -7.23 -2.49 4.01
C TYR A 65 -8.49 -2.48 4.89
N ALA A 66 -9.11 -3.63 5.16
CA ALA A 66 -10.27 -3.72 6.05
C ALA A 66 -9.87 -3.80 7.54
N LEU A 67 -8.84 -4.58 7.87
CA LEU A 67 -8.44 -4.82 9.25
C LEU A 67 -7.86 -3.60 10.01
N PRO A 68 -7.29 -2.55 9.39
CA PRO A 68 -6.82 -1.36 10.11
C PRO A 68 -7.88 -0.69 10.98
N VAL A 69 -9.16 -0.83 10.65
CA VAL A 69 -10.27 -0.36 11.49
C VAL A 69 -10.19 -0.92 12.92
N PHE A 70 -9.78 -2.19 13.03
CA PHE A 70 -9.62 -2.86 14.32
C PHE A 70 -8.21 -2.72 14.90
N SER A 71 -7.21 -2.51 14.05
CA SER A 71 -5.81 -2.45 14.47
C SER A 71 -5.50 -1.22 15.33
N GLY A 72 -6.29 -0.14 15.20
CA GLY A 72 -6.19 1.03 16.09
C GLY A 72 -6.36 0.68 17.57
N VAL A 73 -7.25 -0.28 17.89
CA VAL A 73 -7.44 -0.76 19.26
C VAL A 73 -6.16 -1.37 19.85
N LEU A 74 -5.36 -2.05 19.00
CA LEU A 74 -4.09 -2.64 19.44
C LEU A 74 -3.04 -1.56 19.70
N VAL A 75 -3.02 -0.50 18.89
CA VAL A 75 -2.15 0.66 19.11
C VAL A 75 -2.52 1.36 20.41
N ASP A 76 -3.81 1.61 20.64
CA ASP A 76 -4.30 2.25 21.87
C ASP A 76 -3.96 1.42 23.13
N ARG A 77 -3.95 0.08 23.01
CA ARG A 77 -3.68 -0.82 24.14
C ARG A 77 -2.20 -1.10 24.39
N TYR A 78 -1.42 -1.29 23.31
CA TYR A 78 -0.03 -1.77 23.41
C TYR A 78 1.01 -0.71 23.05
N GLY A 79 0.57 0.44 22.52
CA GLY A 79 1.41 1.52 22.01
C GLY A 79 1.91 1.27 20.59
N PHE A 80 2.47 2.32 19.99
CA PHE A 80 2.95 2.31 18.61
C PHE A 80 4.13 1.35 18.42
N ARG A 81 5.13 1.40 19.31
CA ARG A 81 6.36 0.62 19.19
C ARG A 81 6.11 -0.87 19.20
N LYS A 82 5.37 -1.38 20.19
CA LYS A 82 5.11 -2.82 20.30
C LYS A 82 4.26 -3.33 19.15
N THR A 83 3.25 -2.56 18.73
CA THR A 83 2.38 -2.90 17.61
C THR A 83 3.16 -2.92 16.30
N LEU A 84 4.08 -1.95 16.10
CA LEU A 84 4.94 -1.90 14.91
C LEU A 84 5.95 -3.06 14.88
N MET A 85 6.51 -3.44 16.03
CA MET A 85 7.34 -4.65 16.13
C MET A 85 6.55 -5.90 15.75
N ALA A 86 5.33 -6.06 16.25
CA ALA A 86 4.46 -7.18 15.89
C ALA A 86 4.16 -7.18 14.38
N CYS A 87 3.87 -6.01 13.79
CA CYS A 87 3.68 -5.85 12.36
C CYS A 87 4.86 -6.42 11.56
N PHE A 88 6.06 -5.93 11.83
CA PHE A 88 7.26 -6.34 11.08
C PHE A 88 7.67 -7.79 11.34
N ALA A 89 7.47 -8.31 12.55
CA ALA A 89 7.70 -9.72 12.84
C ALA A 89 6.75 -10.63 12.03
N ILE A 90 5.45 -10.29 11.99
CA ILE A 90 4.46 -11.03 11.21
C ILE A 90 4.75 -10.90 9.71
N PHE A 91 5.13 -9.73 9.22
CA PHE A 91 5.53 -9.53 7.82
C PHE A 91 6.77 -10.35 7.46
N ALA A 92 7.80 -10.37 8.31
CA ALA A 92 9.00 -11.15 8.06
C ALA A 92 8.67 -12.64 7.91
N VAL A 93 7.90 -13.19 8.85
CA VAL A 93 7.47 -14.61 8.79
C VAL A 93 6.51 -14.83 7.62
N GLY A 94 5.53 -13.95 7.41
CA GLY A 94 4.54 -14.08 6.36
C GLY A 94 5.15 -14.07 4.95
N TYR A 95 5.98 -13.08 4.64
CA TYR A 95 6.68 -13.03 3.35
C TYR A 95 7.66 -14.19 3.15
N PHE A 96 8.32 -14.65 4.22
CA PHE A 96 9.13 -15.86 4.14
C PHE A 96 8.30 -17.08 3.74
N LEU A 97 7.17 -17.29 4.42
CA LEU A 97 6.28 -18.41 4.15
C LEU A 97 5.65 -18.31 2.74
N ILE A 98 5.32 -17.09 2.27
CA ILE A 98 4.86 -16.91 0.89
C ILE A 98 5.99 -17.28 -0.07
N GLY A 99 7.19 -16.72 0.08
CA GLY A 99 8.31 -16.91 -0.83
C GLY A 99 8.81 -18.35 -0.87
N MET A 100 8.83 -19.04 0.28
CA MET A 100 9.26 -20.45 0.32
C MET A 100 8.36 -21.37 -0.50
N ALA A 101 7.09 -21.03 -0.71
CA ALA A 101 6.17 -21.84 -1.49
C ALA A 101 6.60 -22.00 -2.96
N GLY A 102 7.46 -21.13 -3.47
CA GLY A 102 8.07 -21.23 -4.79
C GLY A 102 9.36 -22.07 -4.85
N LEU A 103 9.89 -22.49 -3.71
CA LEU A 103 11.15 -23.23 -3.63
C LEU A 103 10.92 -24.73 -3.68
N ALA A 104 11.80 -25.46 -4.39
CA ALA A 104 11.64 -26.89 -4.62
C ALA A 104 11.59 -27.71 -3.33
N TRP A 105 12.41 -27.39 -2.33
CA TRP A 105 12.50 -28.14 -1.07
C TRP A 105 11.23 -28.06 -0.21
N SER A 106 10.39 -27.03 -0.39
CA SER A 106 9.16 -26.87 0.40
C SER A 106 7.94 -27.56 -0.22
N ALA A 107 8.06 -28.04 -1.46
CA ALA A 107 6.95 -28.58 -2.22
C ALA A 107 6.25 -29.76 -1.52
N GLU A 108 7.02 -30.69 -0.95
CA GLU A 108 6.49 -31.85 -0.21
C GLU A 108 5.75 -31.41 1.06
N LEU A 109 6.35 -30.50 1.84
CA LEU A 109 5.75 -29.97 3.07
C LEU A 109 4.40 -29.28 2.78
N ILE A 110 4.34 -28.48 1.73
CA ILE A 110 3.14 -27.74 1.35
C ILE A 110 2.06 -28.67 0.77
N SER A 111 2.47 -29.75 0.10
CA SER A 111 1.54 -30.73 -0.48
C SER A 111 0.68 -31.43 0.58
N VAL A 112 1.21 -31.63 1.80
CA VAL A 112 0.48 -32.25 2.92
C VAL A 112 -0.75 -31.45 3.31
N VAL A 113 -0.65 -30.12 3.32
CA VAL A 113 -1.75 -29.20 3.68
C VAL A 113 -2.59 -28.83 2.44
N GLY A 114 -2.02 -28.98 1.26
CA GLY A 114 -2.57 -28.50 0.00
C GLY A 114 -2.19 -27.04 -0.28
N ARG A 115 -1.68 -26.79 -1.50
CA ARG A 115 -1.14 -25.47 -1.91
C ARG A 115 -2.10 -24.30 -1.69
N LYS A 116 -3.37 -24.48 -2.04
CA LYS A 116 -4.39 -23.44 -1.89
C LYS A 116 -4.65 -23.10 -0.42
N THR A 117 -4.86 -24.12 0.42
CA THR A 117 -5.09 -23.93 1.86
C THR A 117 -3.90 -23.27 2.53
N TYR A 118 -2.68 -23.75 2.22
CA TYR A 118 -1.45 -23.14 2.69
C TYR A 118 -1.38 -21.64 2.35
N MET A 119 -1.60 -21.29 1.08
CA MET A 119 -1.53 -19.88 0.64
C MET A 119 -2.61 -19.02 1.28
N ILE A 120 -3.83 -19.52 1.46
CA ILE A 120 -4.88 -18.78 2.19
C ILE A 120 -4.40 -18.44 3.60
N VAL A 121 -3.93 -19.43 4.35
CA VAL A 121 -3.49 -19.24 5.75
C VAL A 121 -2.34 -18.22 5.82
N VAL A 122 -1.34 -18.37 4.96
CA VAL A 122 -0.15 -17.52 4.98
C VAL A 122 -0.47 -16.09 4.53
N LEU A 123 -1.31 -15.92 3.50
CA LEU A 123 -1.74 -14.60 3.05
C LEU A 123 -2.60 -13.89 4.11
N VAL A 124 -3.50 -14.61 4.79
CA VAL A 124 -4.28 -14.06 5.90
C VAL A 124 -3.36 -13.64 7.05
N LEU A 125 -2.40 -14.48 7.45
CA LEU A 125 -1.42 -14.14 8.48
C LEU A 125 -0.65 -12.87 8.11
N THR A 126 -0.14 -12.81 6.88
CA THR A 126 0.62 -11.64 6.39
C THR A 126 -0.26 -10.38 6.35
N ALA A 127 -1.52 -10.51 5.92
CA ALA A 127 -2.47 -9.39 5.90
C ALA A 127 -2.80 -8.86 7.29
N VAL A 128 -2.92 -9.73 8.30
CA VAL A 128 -3.08 -9.31 9.70
C VAL A 128 -1.87 -8.47 10.15
N GLY A 129 -0.64 -8.90 9.85
CA GLY A 129 0.55 -8.10 10.10
C GLY A 129 0.48 -6.75 9.41
N GLY A 130 0.17 -6.74 8.11
CA GLY A 130 0.10 -5.52 7.29
C GLY A 130 -0.96 -4.53 7.73
N SER A 131 -2.03 -4.99 8.34
CA SER A 131 -3.08 -4.11 8.85
C SER A 131 -2.63 -3.20 10.01
N LEU A 132 -1.53 -3.57 10.68
CA LEU A 132 -1.00 -2.83 11.82
C LEU A 132 -0.17 -1.61 11.42
N ILE A 133 0.38 -1.58 10.19
CA ILE A 133 1.36 -0.55 9.80
C ILE A 133 0.75 0.85 9.75
N LYS A 134 -0.38 1.01 9.06
CA LYS A 134 -1.00 2.33 8.87
C LYS A 134 -1.39 3.01 10.19
N PRO A 135 -2.10 2.36 11.13
CA PRO A 135 -2.39 2.97 12.42
C PRO A 135 -1.13 3.38 13.19
N CYS A 136 -0.05 2.59 13.11
CA CYS A 136 1.20 2.89 13.79
C CYS A 136 1.92 4.10 13.17
N ILE A 137 2.15 4.09 11.86
CA ILE A 137 2.96 5.14 11.21
C ILE A 137 2.17 6.43 11.09
N VAL A 138 0.93 6.37 10.58
CA VAL A 138 0.06 7.56 10.45
C VAL A 138 -0.22 8.19 11.82
N GLY A 139 -0.47 7.34 12.85
CA GLY A 139 -0.61 7.80 14.22
C GLY A 139 0.66 8.46 14.75
N THR A 140 1.84 7.88 14.49
CA THR A 140 3.13 8.47 14.89
C THR A 140 3.37 9.81 14.20
N VAL A 141 3.07 9.94 12.90
CA VAL A 141 3.13 11.20 12.16
C VAL A 141 2.22 12.24 12.82
N ALA A 142 0.99 11.87 13.17
CA ALA A 142 0.03 12.77 13.79
C ALA A 142 0.49 13.30 15.16
N VAL A 143 1.02 12.42 16.03
CA VAL A 143 1.45 12.81 17.40
C VAL A 143 2.85 13.42 17.45
N SER A 144 3.65 13.26 16.39
CA SER A 144 5.00 13.86 16.29
C SER A 144 5.02 15.23 15.61
N THR A 145 3.87 15.70 15.12
CA THR A 145 3.67 16.99 14.47
C THR A 145 2.74 17.87 15.29
N ASN A 146 2.92 19.20 15.21
CA ASN A 146 1.98 20.18 15.77
C ASN A 146 0.93 20.58 14.70
N ASN A 147 -0.08 21.38 15.08
CA ASN A 147 -1.15 21.78 14.19
C ASN A 147 -0.66 22.53 12.93
N GLU A 148 0.43 23.28 13.02
CA GLU A 148 0.99 24.04 11.90
C GLU A 148 1.83 23.15 10.95
N SER A 149 2.59 22.22 11.49
CA SER A 149 3.47 21.31 10.72
C SER A 149 2.79 20.04 10.24
N ARG A 150 1.60 19.70 10.78
CA ARG A 150 0.88 18.46 10.48
C ARG A 150 0.57 18.28 8.97
N PRO A 151 0.04 19.29 8.24
CA PRO A 151 -0.21 19.13 6.81
C PRO A 151 1.06 18.82 6.02
N LEU A 152 2.18 19.47 6.38
CA LEU A 152 3.48 19.20 5.76
C LEU A 152 3.98 17.80 6.12
N GLY A 153 3.80 17.37 7.38
CA GLY A 153 4.17 16.03 7.83
C GLY A 153 3.47 14.92 7.04
N PHE A 154 2.17 15.06 6.82
CA PHE A 154 1.41 14.12 5.98
C PHE A 154 1.80 14.19 4.50
N SER A 155 2.15 15.37 3.98
CA SER A 155 2.65 15.50 2.61
C SER A 155 3.99 14.77 2.43
N ILE A 156 4.91 14.87 3.40
CA ILE A 156 6.18 14.11 3.39
C ILE A 156 5.90 12.61 3.44
N TYR A 157 5.05 12.17 4.37
CA TYR A 157 4.62 10.76 4.48
C TYR A 157 4.09 10.23 3.14
N TYR A 158 3.13 10.94 2.53
CA TYR A 158 2.53 10.54 1.27
C TYR A 158 3.54 10.50 0.11
N THR A 159 4.48 11.45 0.07
CA THR A 159 5.54 11.45 -0.93
C THR A 159 6.44 10.21 -0.79
N LEU A 160 6.81 9.84 0.43
CA LEU A 160 7.65 8.66 0.69
C LEU A 160 6.93 7.36 0.34
N VAL A 161 5.62 7.27 0.58
CA VAL A 161 4.79 6.13 0.15
C VAL A 161 4.83 5.98 -1.38
N ASN A 162 4.69 7.08 -2.13
CA ASN A 162 4.75 7.04 -3.60
C ASN A 162 6.15 6.74 -4.14
N ILE A 163 7.21 7.24 -3.48
CA ILE A 163 8.59 6.84 -3.81
C ILE A 163 8.75 5.32 -3.64
N GLY A 164 8.23 4.75 -2.56
CA GLY A 164 8.21 3.30 -2.36
C GLY A 164 7.45 2.57 -3.46
N GLY A 165 6.30 3.10 -3.88
CA GLY A 165 5.49 2.57 -4.99
C GLY A 165 6.18 2.63 -6.35
N ALA A 166 6.99 3.66 -6.60
CA ALA A 166 7.73 3.80 -7.84
C ALA A 166 9.00 2.92 -7.89
N ILE A 167 9.73 2.81 -6.78
CA ILE A 167 11.03 2.11 -6.74
C ILE A 167 10.86 0.63 -6.42
N GLY A 168 9.88 0.25 -5.60
CA GLY A 168 9.65 -1.13 -5.17
C GLY A 168 9.53 -2.12 -6.33
N PRO A 169 8.65 -1.89 -7.33
CA PRO A 169 8.53 -2.77 -8.49
C PRO A 169 9.80 -2.85 -9.36
N VAL A 170 10.59 -1.75 -9.44
CA VAL A 170 11.89 -1.76 -10.16
C VAL A 170 12.89 -2.69 -9.47
N ILE A 171 12.94 -2.65 -8.13
CA ILE A 171 13.77 -3.60 -7.36
C ILE A 171 13.27 -5.02 -7.58
N ALA A 172 11.95 -5.25 -7.54
CA ALA A 172 11.33 -6.54 -7.77
C ALA A 172 11.66 -7.09 -9.17
N LEU A 173 11.61 -6.26 -10.21
CA LEU A 173 11.99 -6.64 -11.58
C LEU A 173 13.42 -7.18 -11.65
N ASN A 174 14.40 -6.47 -11.05
CA ASN A 174 15.79 -6.91 -11.07
C ASN A 174 15.97 -8.23 -10.31
N ILE A 175 15.40 -8.34 -9.09
CA ILE A 175 15.46 -9.59 -8.32
C ILE A 175 14.81 -10.74 -9.09
N ARG A 176 13.64 -10.51 -9.70
CA ARG A 176 12.94 -11.53 -10.48
C ARG A 176 13.77 -12.02 -11.67
N LYS A 177 14.44 -11.10 -12.37
CA LYS A 177 15.28 -11.45 -13.53
C LYS A 177 16.54 -12.22 -13.14
N ASP A 178 17.19 -11.80 -12.08
CA ASP A 178 18.51 -12.32 -11.72
C ASP A 178 18.43 -13.59 -10.84
N LEU A 179 17.43 -13.67 -9.94
CA LEU A 179 17.33 -14.73 -8.94
C LEU A 179 16.07 -15.58 -9.09
N GLY A 180 14.94 -14.98 -9.50
CA GLY A 180 13.63 -15.62 -9.59
C GLY A 180 12.56 -14.87 -8.79
N ILE A 181 11.30 -15.08 -9.18
CA ILE A 181 10.15 -14.33 -8.65
C ILE A 181 9.93 -14.61 -7.15
N GLU A 182 10.23 -15.80 -6.66
CA GLU A 182 10.15 -16.19 -5.24
C GLU A 182 11.08 -15.36 -4.36
N TYR A 183 12.23 -14.97 -4.88
CA TYR A 183 13.22 -14.19 -4.13
C TYR A 183 12.79 -12.76 -3.88
N VAL A 184 11.85 -12.22 -4.64
CA VAL A 184 11.22 -10.91 -4.34
C VAL A 184 10.50 -10.97 -2.98
N LEU A 185 9.75 -12.05 -2.72
CA LEU A 185 9.04 -12.26 -1.45
C LEU A 185 10.05 -12.51 -0.30
N LEU A 186 11.11 -13.28 -0.56
CA LEU A 186 12.15 -13.52 0.44
C LEU A 186 12.93 -12.25 0.78
N MET A 187 13.18 -11.37 -0.21
CA MET A 187 13.78 -10.05 0.04
C MET A 187 12.84 -9.17 0.87
N SER A 188 11.54 -9.20 0.59
CA SER A 188 10.54 -8.48 1.41
C SER A 188 10.51 -9.02 2.85
N SER A 189 10.70 -10.32 3.04
CA SER A 189 10.87 -10.94 4.37
C SER A 189 12.12 -10.41 5.08
N LEU A 190 13.26 -10.43 4.41
CA LEU A 190 14.51 -9.91 4.96
C LEU A 190 14.40 -8.43 5.33
N THR A 191 13.83 -7.61 4.44
CA THR A 191 13.58 -6.18 4.71
C THR A 191 12.71 -6.01 5.94
N SER A 192 11.61 -6.78 6.06
CA SER A 192 10.73 -6.73 7.23
C SER A 192 11.44 -7.16 8.52
N ALA A 193 12.32 -8.16 8.47
CA ALA A 193 13.15 -8.55 9.60
C ALA A 193 14.13 -7.43 10.01
N LEU A 194 14.75 -6.76 9.05
CA LEU A 194 15.61 -5.60 9.33
C LEU A 194 14.81 -4.44 9.94
N LEU A 195 13.58 -4.19 9.46
CA LEU A 195 12.69 -3.18 10.03
C LEU A 195 12.22 -3.52 11.45
N PHE A 196 12.03 -4.80 11.76
CA PHE A 196 11.77 -5.26 13.13
C PHE A 196 12.92 -4.86 14.07
N PHE A 197 14.15 -5.17 13.71
CA PHE A 197 15.31 -4.75 14.49
C PHE A 197 15.49 -3.22 14.50
N GLY A 198 15.28 -2.57 13.36
CA GLY A 198 15.28 -1.10 13.28
C GLY A 198 14.28 -0.45 14.24
N THR A 199 13.09 -1.06 14.39
CA THR A 199 12.09 -0.61 15.36
C THR A 199 12.55 -0.82 16.80
N ILE A 200 13.22 -1.94 17.09
CA ILE A 200 13.78 -2.19 18.44
C ILE A 200 14.83 -1.15 18.81
N PHE A 201 15.74 -0.82 17.90
CA PHE A 201 16.90 0.00 18.22
C PHE A 201 16.63 1.51 18.09
N PHE A 202 15.79 1.92 17.15
CA PHE A 202 15.64 3.33 16.80
C PHE A 202 14.28 3.93 17.14
N PHE A 203 13.21 3.12 17.15
CA PHE A 203 11.86 3.64 17.36
C PHE A 203 11.56 3.77 18.86
N THR A 204 11.39 4.99 19.33
CA THR A 204 10.96 5.30 20.70
C THR A 204 9.46 5.56 20.71
N GLU A 205 8.78 5.12 21.79
CA GLU A 205 7.34 5.37 21.94
C GLU A 205 7.08 6.89 21.98
N PRO A 206 6.27 7.44 21.05
CA PRO A 206 5.93 8.85 21.09
C PRO A 206 5.06 9.17 22.30
N LYS A 207 5.39 10.25 23.01
CA LYS A 207 4.57 10.72 24.15
C LYS A 207 3.27 11.29 23.61
N THR A 208 2.15 10.71 24.02
CA THR A 208 0.80 11.21 23.74
C THR A 208 0.40 12.13 24.89
N GLU A 209 -0.03 13.36 24.62
CA GLU A 209 -0.42 14.33 25.65
C GLU A 209 -1.72 13.93 26.38
N ASN A 210 -2.50 12.98 25.86
CA ASN A 210 -3.74 12.49 26.42
C ASN A 210 -3.63 11.04 26.91
N ASP A 211 -3.03 10.85 28.07
CA ASP A 211 -3.01 9.55 28.78
C ASP A 211 -4.41 9.14 29.31
N ASN A 212 -5.41 10.01 29.20
CA ASN A 212 -6.79 9.83 29.68
C ASN A 212 -7.80 9.45 28.57
N SER A 213 -7.36 9.10 27.37
CA SER A 213 -8.30 8.59 26.35
C SER A 213 -8.80 7.22 26.79
N THR A 214 -10.11 7.09 27.01
CA THR A 214 -10.76 5.80 27.24
C THR A 214 -10.39 4.84 26.13
N GLN A 215 -9.64 3.77 26.49
CA GLN A 215 -9.22 2.74 25.53
C GLN A 215 -10.46 2.16 24.84
N ARG A 216 -10.52 2.28 23.51
CA ARG A 216 -11.61 1.71 22.73
C ARG A 216 -11.52 0.18 22.77
N THR A 217 -12.66 -0.48 22.89
CA THR A 217 -12.74 -1.93 22.78
C THR A 217 -13.11 -2.34 21.35
N PHE A 218 -12.74 -3.57 20.95
CA PHE A 218 -13.15 -4.13 19.65
C PHE A 218 -14.66 -4.08 19.43
N GLY A 219 -15.45 -4.36 20.49
CA GLY A 219 -16.90 -4.29 20.44
C GLY A 219 -17.44 -2.89 20.18
N GLN A 220 -16.81 -1.86 20.77
CA GLN A 220 -17.18 -0.45 20.49
C GLN A 220 -16.89 -0.07 19.06
N VAL A 221 -15.69 -0.38 18.55
CA VAL A 221 -15.32 -0.12 17.14
C VAL A 221 -16.27 -0.83 16.20
N PHE A 222 -16.59 -2.09 16.43
CA PHE A 222 -17.55 -2.85 15.63
C PHE A 222 -18.95 -2.23 15.65
N ARG A 223 -19.41 -1.81 16.83
CA ARG A 223 -20.71 -1.12 16.97
C ARG A 223 -20.72 0.22 16.23
N GLU A 224 -19.68 1.03 16.38
CA GLU A 224 -19.52 2.31 15.64
C GLU A 224 -19.52 2.08 14.15
N MET A 225 -18.84 1.05 13.66
CA MET A 225 -18.84 0.67 12.26
C MET A 225 -20.25 0.28 11.76
N LEU A 226 -21.01 -0.49 12.58
CA LEU A 226 -22.39 -0.84 12.22
C LEU A 226 -23.32 0.39 12.15
N LEU A 227 -23.09 1.41 12.99
CA LEU A 227 -23.89 2.64 12.96
C LEU A 227 -23.73 3.41 11.63
N VAL A 228 -22.57 3.28 10.98
CA VAL A 228 -22.31 3.89 9.68
C VAL A 228 -23.25 3.35 8.61
N PHE A 229 -23.62 2.06 8.68
CA PHE A 229 -24.58 1.44 7.75
C PHE A 229 -26.01 2.03 7.86
N GLY A 230 -26.33 2.72 8.94
CA GLY A 230 -27.59 3.48 9.08
C GLY A 230 -27.66 4.74 8.20
N ASN A 231 -26.53 5.24 7.70
CA ASN A 231 -26.49 6.40 6.82
C ASN A 231 -26.45 5.98 5.35
N ILE A 232 -27.61 5.84 4.72
CA ILE A 232 -27.74 5.36 3.34
C ILE A 232 -27.00 6.23 2.32
N GLN A 233 -26.93 7.55 2.52
CA GLN A 233 -26.22 8.46 1.62
C GLN A 233 -24.72 8.20 1.68
N PHE A 234 -24.19 7.95 2.88
CA PHE A 234 -22.79 7.59 3.07
C PHE A 234 -22.45 6.23 2.48
N ILE A 235 -23.36 5.26 2.58
CA ILE A 235 -23.20 3.95 1.96
C ILE A 235 -23.14 4.05 0.42
N PHE A 236 -24.05 4.82 -0.20
CA PHE A 236 -23.98 5.07 -1.65
C PHE A 236 -22.66 5.75 -2.04
N PHE A 237 -22.21 6.74 -1.26
CA PHE A 237 -20.91 7.36 -1.48
C PHE A 237 -19.77 6.32 -1.43
N LEU A 238 -19.76 5.45 -0.41
CA LEU A 238 -18.75 4.39 -0.28
C LEU A 238 -18.77 3.41 -1.45
N ILE A 239 -19.95 3.01 -1.94
CA ILE A 239 -20.09 2.10 -3.09
C ILE A 239 -19.50 2.74 -4.35
N ILE A 240 -19.87 3.99 -4.65
CA ILE A 240 -19.35 4.71 -5.82
C ILE A 240 -17.84 4.90 -5.70
N PHE A 241 -17.37 5.28 -4.53
CA PHE A 241 -15.96 5.48 -4.27
C PHE A 241 -15.14 4.19 -4.33
N SER A 242 -15.70 3.07 -3.88
CA SER A 242 -15.07 1.74 -4.02
C SER A 242 -14.82 1.39 -5.48
N GLY A 243 -15.67 1.85 -6.40
CA GLY A 243 -15.48 1.64 -7.84
C GLY A 243 -14.13 2.14 -8.35
N PHE A 244 -13.69 3.31 -7.89
CA PHE A 244 -12.34 3.82 -8.20
C PHE A 244 -11.24 2.86 -7.69
N TRP A 245 -11.33 2.42 -6.44
CA TRP A 245 -10.34 1.52 -5.86
C TRP A 245 -10.33 0.15 -6.52
N ILE A 246 -11.48 -0.35 -6.97
CA ILE A 246 -11.57 -1.58 -7.77
C ILE A 246 -10.75 -1.41 -9.05
N MET A 247 -10.89 -0.30 -9.76
CA MET A 247 -10.10 -0.01 -10.97
C MET A 247 -8.60 0.12 -10.65
N PHE A 248 -8.24 0.87 -9.60
CA PHE A 248 -6.85 1.05 -9.16
C PHE A 248 -6.15 -0.30 -8.93
N TRP A 249 -6.79 -1.20 -8.17
CA TRP A 249 -6.15 -2.47 -7.83
C TRP A 249 -6.00 -3.42 -9.01
N GLN A 250 -6.69 -3.17 -10.14
CA GLN A 250 -6.44 -3.95 -11.37
C GLN A 250 -5.03 -3.74 -11.92
N ILE A 251 -4.37 -2.63 -11.62
CA ILE A 251 -2.95 -2.39 -11.98
C ILE A 251 -2.06 -3.52 -11.45
N PHE A 252 -2.40 -4.11 -10.30
CA PHE A 252 -1.62 -5.18 -9.67
C PHE A 252 -2.24 -6.58 -9.82
N TYR A 253 -3.49 -6.71 -10.32
CA TYR A 253 -4.19 -7.99 -10.37
C TYR A 253 -4.35 -8.54 -11.78
N ALA A 254 -4.97 -7.78 -12.66
CA ALA A 254 -5.27 -8.19 -14.03
C ALA A 254 -4.25 -7.63 -15.04
N PHE A 255 -3.78 -6.41 -14.81
CA PHE A 255 -2.91 -5.73 -15.74
C PHE A 255 -1.56 -6.43 -15.97
N PRO A 256 -0.86 -7.02 -14.97
CA PRO A 256 0.36 -7.79 -15.21
C PRO A 256 0.16 -8.93 -16.21
N PHE A 257 -0.96 -9.66 -16.12
CA PHE A 257 -1.29 -10.71 -17.08
C PHE A 257 -1.58 -10.15 -18.47
N TYR A 258 -2.36 -9.05 -18.56
CA TYR A 258 -2.61 -8.38 -19.84
C TYR A 258 -1.30 -7.93 -20.51
N VAL A 259 -0.42 -7.31 -19.75
CA VAL A 259 0.89 -6.84 -20.26
C VAL A 259 1.74 -8.01 -20.74
N LYS A 260 1.78 -9.11 -19.98
CA LYS A 260 2.58 -10.28 -20.30
C LYS A 260 1.98 -11.12 -21.42
N ASP A 261 0.69 -11.44 -21.34
CA ASP A 261 0.06 -12.45 -22.21
C ASP A 261 -0.52 -11.84 -23.49
N VAL A 262 -0.96 -10.58 -23.46
CA VAL A 262 -1.57 -9.89 -24.62
C VAL A 262 -0.59 -8.94 -25.30
N LEU A 263 0.10 -8.08 -24.50
CA LEU A 263 1.08 -7.16 -25.05
C LEU A 263 2.45 -7.80 -25.30
N LEU A 264 2.65 -9.04 -24.83
CA LEU A 264 3.91 -9.82 -24.92
C LEU A 264 5.13 -9.06 -24.37
N PHE A 265 4.89 -8.24 -23.34
CA PHE A 265 5.92 -7.46 -22.68
C PHE A 265 6.27 -8.07 -21.33
N ALA A 266 7.49 -8.63 -21.23
CA ALA A 266 7.91 -9.43 -20.07
C ALA A 266 8.13 -8.62 -18.79
N ASP A 267 8.41 -7.33 -18.92
CA ASP A 267 8.80 -6.44 -17.81
C ASP A 267 7.59 -5.63 -17.30
N PHE A 268 6.51 -6.34 -16.96
CA PHE A 268 5.22 -5.74 -16.57
C PHE A 268 5.35 -4.77 -15.39
N GLU A 269 6.31 -4.97 -14.49
CA GLU A 269 6.58 -4.10 -13.35
C GLU A 269 6.91 -2.65 -13.78
N LEU A 270 7.52 -2.47 -14.97
CA LEU A 270 7.80 -1.13 -15.51
C LEU A 270 6.55 -0.35 -15.89
N LEU A 271 5.46 -1.06 -16.22
CA LEU A 271 4.20 -0.40 -16.53
C LEU A 271 3.41 -0.07 -15.26
N GLU A 272 3.55 -0.88 -14.21
CA GLU A 272 2.90 -0.62 -12.91
C GLU A 272 3.42 0.66 -12.25
N ILE A 273 4.72 0.98 -12.41
CA ILE A 273 5.29 2.20 -11.82
C ILE A 273 4.85 3.50 -12.50
N VAL A 274 4.28 3.42 -13.70
CA VAL A 274 3.85 4.62 -14.46
C VAL A 274 2.88 5.45 -13.65
N ASP A 275 1.96 4.80 -12.93
CA ASP A 275 1.00 5.46 -12.05
C ASP A 275 1.70 6.23 -10.92
N ALA A 276 2.53 5.56 -10.13
CA ALA A 276 3.24 6.16 -9.00
C ALA A 276 4.15 7.32 -9.44
N VAL A 277 4.86 7.16 -10.56
CA VAL A 277 5.70 8.22 -11.13
C VAL A 277 4.85 9.41 -11.59
N ALA A 278 3.75 9.15 -12.30
CA ALA A 278 2.85 10.21 -12.76
C ALA A 278 2.22 10.97 -11.58
N ILE A 279 1.80 10.30 -10.51
CA ILE A 279 1.25 10.91 -9.32
C ILE A 279 2.25 11.87 -8.66
N ILE A 280 3.53 11.51 -8.57
CA ILE A 280 4.56 12.40 -8.01
C ILE A 280 4.61 13.75 -8.73
N PHE A 281 4.48 13.74 -10.06
CA PHE A 281 4.51 14.96 -10.87
C PHE A 281 3.17 15.67 -10.97
N LEU A 282 2.05 14.94 -10.97
CA LEU A 282 0.72 15.48 -11.21
C LEU A 282 0.02 16.02 -9.95
N THR A 283 0.33 15.51 -8.76
CA THR A 283 -0.40 15.87 -7.53
C THR A 283 -0.44 17.37 -7.27
N VAL A 284 0.71 18.05 -7.34
CA VAL A 284 0.79 19.49 -7.04
C VAL A 284 0.09 20.34 -8.12
N PRO A 285 0.35 20.17 -9.44
CA PRO A 285 -0.37 20.89 -10.49
C PRO A 285 -1.88 20.66 -10.44
N MET A 286 -2.33 19.42 -10.23
CA MET A 286 -3.75 19.12 -10.20
C MET A 286 -4.43 19.66 -8.94
N ALA A 287 -3.79 19.62 -7.78
CA ALA A 287 -4.30 20.26 -6.57
C ALA A 287 -4.52 21.76 -6.77
N ALA A 288 -3.59 22.46 -7.45
CA ALA A 288 -3.73 23.87 -7.78
C ALA A 288 -4.87 24.11 -8.77
N LEU A 289 -5.02 23.28 -9.78
CA LEU A 289 -6.07 23.37 -10.79
C LEU A 289 -7.47 23.23 -10.18
N VAL A 290 -7.66 22.18 -9.33
CA VAL A 290 -8.98 21.87 -8.75
C VAL A 290 -9.27 22.64 -7.47
N LYS A 291 -8.39 23.53 -7.02
CA LYS A 291 -8.52 24.29 -5.76
C LYS A 291 -9.90 24.97 -5.59
N ARG A 292 -10.50 25.43 -6.69
CA ARG A 292 -11.79 26.13 -6.69
C ARG A 292 -12.99 25.23 -6.99
N TRP A 293 -12.77 23.96 -7.33
CA TRP A 293 -13.84 23.03 -7.65
C TRP A 293 -14.55 22.56 -6.39
N LYS A 294 -15.84 22.25 -6.51
CA LYS A 294 -16.56 21.55 -5.44
C LYS A 294 -15.98 20.14 -5.29
N PRO A 295 -15.81 19.59 -4.07
CA PRO A 295 -15.25 18.26 -3.87
C PRO A 295 -15.90 17.18 -4.72
N PHE A 296 -17.23 17.15 -4.77
CA PHE A 296 -17.99 16.19 -5.57
C PHE A 296 -17.67 16.30 -7.07
N THR A 297 -17.53 17.51 -7.62
CA THR A 297 -17.18 17.71 -9.04
C THR A 297 -15.78 17.19 -9.35
N ALA A 298 -14.79 17.49 -8.49
CA ALA A 298 -13.42 16.99 -8.68
C ALA A 298 -13.36 15.46 -8.63
N MET A 299 -14.05 14.85 -7.65
CA MET A 299 -14.14 13.40 -7.53
C MET A 299 -14.82 12.76 -8.76
N SER A 300 -15.95 13.31 -9.21
CA SER A 300 -16.69 12.77 -10.37
C SER A 300 -15.86 12.85 -11.65
N VAL A 301 -15.19 13.99 -11.90
CA VAL A 301 -14.31 14.15 -13.07
C VAL A 301 -13.10 13.22 -12.98
N GLY A 302 -12.47 13.11 -11.80
CA GLY A 302 -11.34 12.22 -11.60
C GLY A 302 -11.69 10.76 -11.85
N VAL A 303 -12.80 10.28 -11.29
CA VAL A 303 -13.29 8.91 -11.51
C VAL A 303 -13.64 8.67 -12.99
N LEU A 304 -14.26 9.64 -13.67
CA LEU A 304 -14.58 9.53 -15.09
C LEU A 304 -13.31 9.37 -15.95
N ILE A 305 -12.30 10.20 -15.71
CA ILE A 305 -11.01 10.12 -16.43
C ILE A 305 -10.34 8.75 -16.15
N ALA A 306 -10.30 8.33 -14.88
CA ALA A 306 -9.77 7.02 -14.49
C ALA A 306 -10.53 5.86 -15.15
N SER A 307 -11.86 5.95 -15.26
CA SER A 307 -12.66 4.93 -15.95
C SER A 307 -12.35 4.88 -17.45
N LEU A 308 -12.27 6.04 -18.11
CA LEU A 308 -11.98 6.13 -19.55
C LEU A 308 -10.57 5.66 -19.88
N SER A 309 -9.61 5.78 -18.96
CA SER A 309 -8.24 5.33 -19.18
C SER A 309 -8.15 3.81 -19.42
N TRP A 310 -8.99 3.01 -18.79
CA TRP A 310 -9.03 1.57 -19.00
C TRP A 310 -9.52 1.17 -20.40
N PHE A 311 -10.35 2.00 -21.04
CA PHE A 311 -10.68 1.81 -22.46
C PHE A 311 -9.45 2.05 -23.36
N ILE A 312 -8.63 3.07 -23.05
CA ILE A 312 -7.37 3.31 -23.77
C ILE A 312 -6.47 2.08 -23.67
N ILE A 313 -6.31 1.52 -22.47
CA ILE A 313 -5.50 0.31 -22.23
C ILE A 313 -6.05 -0.87 -23.04
N GLY A 314 -7.35 -1.15 -22.92
CA GLY A 314 -7.97 -2.32 -23.52
C GLY A 314 -8.05 -2.27 -25.05
N PHE A 315 -8.30 -1.10 -25.64
CA PHE A 315 -8.45 -0.96 -27.10
C PHE A 315 -7.14 -0.69 -27.86
N SER A 316 -6.10 -0.18 -27.19
CA SER A 316 -4.84 0.13 -27.87
C SER A 316 -4.06 -1.10 -28.31
N GLY A 317 -4.10 -2.18 -27.54
CA GLY A 317 -3.33 -3.41 -27.80
C GLY A 317 -1.81 -3.20 -27.90
N THR A 318 -1.29 -2.10 -27.33
CA THR A 318 0.13 -1.73 -27.44
C THR A 318 0.70 -1.29 -26.08
N VAL A 319 2.00 -1.50 -25.90
CA VAL A 319 2.72 -1.04 -24.69
C VAL A 319 2.60 0.48 -24.52
N THR A 320 2.75 1.24 -25.61
CA THR A 320 2.62 2.71 -25.59
C THR A 320 1.21 3.13 -25.14
N GLY A 321 0.18 2.47 -25.67
CA GLY A 321 -1.20 2.75 -25.28
C GLY A 321 -1.47 2.39 -23.82
N ALA A 322 -0.87 1.32 -23.31
CA ALA A 322 -0.95 0.96 -21.90
C ALA A 322 -0.29 2.03 -21.00
N ILE A 323 0.90 2.52 -21.38
CA ILE A 323 1.58 3.62 -20.66
C ILE A 323 0.71 4.89 -20.65
N ILE A 324 0.17 5.29 -21.79
CA ILE A 324 -0.71 6.47 -21.89
C ILE A 324 -1.96 6.26 -21.04
N GLY A 325 -2.56 5.07 -21.08
CA GLY A 325 -3.73 4.74 -20.31
C GLY A 325 -3.48 4.84 -18.80
N ILE A 326 -2.38 4.24 -18.28
CA ILE A 326 -2.03 4.34 -16.87
C ILE A 326 -1.69 5.80 -16.48
N ALA A 327 -1.02 6.56 -17.34
CA ALA A 327 -0.77 7.99 -17.07
C ALA A 327 -2.08 8.80 -17.04
N CYS A 328 -3.06 8.49 -17.88
CA CYS A 328 -4.40 9.07 -17.81
C CYS A 328 -5.15 8.65 -16.54
N PHE A 329 -4.97 7.39 -16.09
CA PHE A 329 -5.52 6.92 -14.82
C PHE A 329 -4.97 7.76 -13.66
N ALA A 330 -3.64 7.92 -13.58
CA ALA A 330 -2.96 8.75 -12.59
C ALA A 330 -3.43 10.22 -12.61
N LEU A 331 -3.72 10.78 -13.81
CA LEU A 331 -4.33 12.11 -13.91
C LEU A 331 -5.70 12.16 -13.21
N GLY A 332 -6.55 11.17 -13.44
CA GLY A 332 -7.84 11.04 -12.76
C GLY A 332 -7.69 10.94 -11.25
N GLU A 333 -6.72 10.16 -10.77
CA GLU A 333 -6.37 10.03 -9.36
C GLU A 333 -5.89 11.36 -8.77
N ALA A 334 -4.96 12.05 -9.44
CA ALA A 334 -4.42 13.32 -8.99
C ALA A 334 -5.47 14.44 -8.89
N ILE A 335 -6.54 14.39 -9.70
CA ILE A 335 -7.65 15.35 -9.66
C ILE A 335 -8.53 15.12 -8.42
N GLN A 336 -8.79 13.86 -8.05
CA GLN A 336 -9.68 13.56 -6.92
C GLN A 336 -8.97 13.53 -5.57
N ALA A 337 -7.72 13.06 -5.50
CA ALA A 337 -6.98 12.84 -4.26
C ALA A 337 -6.95 14.08 -3.34
N PRO A 338 -6.67 15.32 -3.79
CA PRO A 338 -6.62 16.49 -2.92
C PRO A 338 -7.98 16.87 -2.29
N ARG A 339 -9.07 16.30 -2.76
CA ARG A 339 -10.43 16.56 -2.28
C ARG A 339 -10.98 15.44 -1.41
N PHE A 340 -10.23 14.37 -1.35
CA PHE A 340 -10.57 13.18 -0.58
C PHE A 340 -9.93 13.21 0.83
N TYR A 341 -8.74 13.79 0.96
CA TYR A 341 -8.04 14.06 2.22
C TYR A 341 -8.33 15.47 2.72
#